data_604d61f23efde000383dbb4e9baba391
#
_entry.id   604d61f23efde000383dbb4e9baba391
#
_cell.length_a   1.000
_cell.length_b   1.000
_cell.length_c   1.000
_cell.angle_alpha   90.00
_cell.angle_beta   90.00
_cell.angle_gamma   90.00
#
_symmetry.space_group_name_H-M   'P 1'
#
loop_
_entity.id
_entity.type
_entity.pdbx_description
1 polymer ?
#
loop_
_entity_poly.entity_id
_entity_poly.type
_entity_poly.pdbx_seq_one_letter_code
_entity_poly.pdbx_strand_id
1 'polypeptide(L)'
;MPSVIEQLEDEWKRLAVDRRAARRLHAACAAAGGASNLGELERYVREAPAADADHILVALVGPAADGGQLEARVLLHLLLPGVSRLARRWWALGDRDERAAAAVAAVWHRICSYRLERRPGKVAANVLMDAEKELRRAAATQGGPLAELPLDNPAPTPQKPAALELVELLGSAVTDGVLTASDAQLIAASRIAGIPLTDVAAVRRTPARTLQRRRRDAERALVTTVVAA
;
A
#
# COMPACT_ATOMS: atom_id res chain seq x y z
N MET A 1 15.14 12.78 -10.38
CA MET A 1 15.02 11.54 -11.20
C MET A 1 13.66 10.90 -10.94
N PRO A 2 13.04 10.20 -11.91
CA PRO A 2 11.80 9.48 -11.64
C PRO A 2 12.05 8.40 -10.59
N SER A 3 11.09 8.20 -9.68
CA SER A 3 11.15 7.16 -8.66
C SER A 3 11.11 5.76 -9.30
N VAL A 4 11.56 4.73 -8.59
CA VAL A 4 11.51 3.35 -9.10
C VAL A 4 10.07 2.91 -9.44
N ILE A 5 9.07 3.41 -8.72
CA ILE A 5 7.66 3.12 -9.00
C ILE A 5 7.22 3.76 -10.32
N GLU A 6 7.58 5.02 -10.56
CA GLU A 6 7.30 5.70 -11.83
C GLU A 6 7.99 5.00 -13.02
N GLN A 7 9.23 4.52 -12.84
CA GLN A 7 9.92 3.73 -13.86
C GLN A 7 9.20 2.42 -14.18
N LEU A 8 8.71 1.71 -13.16
CA LEU A 8 7.92 0.49 -13.33
C LEU A 8 6.58 0.75 -14.01
N GLU A 9 5.91 1.86 -13.70
CA GLU A 9 4.67 2.26 -14.38
C GLU A 9 4.93 2.61 -15.86
N ASP A 10 6.04 3.27 -16.18
CA ASP A 10 6.41 3.58 -17.56
C ASP A 10 6.86 2.33 -18.35
N GLU A 11 7.53 1.39 -17.70
CA GLU A 11 7.81 0.06 -18.29
C GLU A 11 6.50 -0.66 -18.60
N TRP A 12 5.55 -0.64 -17.65
CA TRP A 12 4.26 -1.29 -17.81
C TRP A 12 3.44 -0.74 -18.98
N LYS A 13 3.39 0.55 -19.18
CA LYS A 13 2.69 1.18 -20.32
C LYS A 13 3.14 0.58 -21.66
N ARG A 14 4.42 0.24 -21.77
CA ARG A 14 4.99 -0.40 -22.97
C ARG A 14 4.65 -1.88 -23.01
N LEU A 15 4.78 -2.58 -21.88
CA LEU A 15 4.53 -4.02 -21.78
C LEU A 15 3.04 -4.33 -21.95
N ALA A 16 2.16 -3.50 -21.43
CA ALA A 16 0.71 -3.69 -21.44
C ALA A 16 0.12 -3.85 -22.84
N VAL A 17 0.72 -3.18 -23.84
CA VAL A 17 0.27 -3.23 -25.24
C VAL A 17 1.07 -4.23 -26.09
N ASP A 18 2.11 -4.86 -25.56
CA ASP A 18 2.96 -5.81 -26.28
C ASP A 18 2.25 -7.16 -26.47
N ARG A 19 1.79 -7.43 -27.68
CA ARG A 19 1.13 -8.69 -28.06
C ARG A 19 2.07 -9.91 -27.99
N ARG A 20 3.40 -9.71 -28.10
CA ARG A 20 4.37 -10.81 -27.95
C ARG A 20 4.50 -11.21 -26.49
N ALA A 21 4.58 -10.23 -25.58
CA ALA A 21 4.58 -10.46 -24.15
C ALA A 21 3.29 -11.21 -23.73
N ALA A 22 2.12 -10.76 -24.17
CA ALA A 22 0.85 -11.44 -23.91
C ALA A 22 0.87 -12.91 -24.38
N ARG A 23 1.28 -13.17 -25.62
CA ARG A 23 1.36 -14.56 -26.15
C ARG A 23 2.34 -15.44 -25.36
N ARG A 24 3.48 -14.89 -24.95
CA ARG A 24 4.46 -15.63 -24.12
C ARG A 24 3.87 -15.97 -22.76
N LEU A 25 3.17 -15.01 -22.14
CA LEU A 25 2.51 -15.21 -20.87
C LEU A 25 1.41 -16.28 -20.97
N HIS A 26 0.60 -16.27 -22.05
CA HIS A 26 -0.43 -17.27 -22.29
C HIS A 26 0.15 -18.67 -22.49
N ALA A 27 1.31 -18.77 -23.15
CA ALA A 27 2.00 -20.05 -23.31
C ALA A 27 2.51 -20.61 -21.97
N ALA A 28 2.91 -19.73 -21.03
CA ALA A 28 3.40 -20.12 -19.71
C ALA A 28 2.26 -20.26 -18.68
N CYS A 29 1.12 -19.59 -18.89
CA CYS A 29 0.02 -19.50 -17.93
C CYS A 29 -1.34 -19.54 -18.62
N ALA A 30 -1.96 -20.71 -18.69
CA ALA A 30 -3.26 -20.90 -19.33
C ALA A 30 -4.38 -20.05 -18.69
N ALA A 31 -4.31 -19.76 -17.40
CA ALA A 31 -5.29 -18.93 -16.69
C ALA A 31 -5.31 -17.47 -17.19
N ALA A 32 -4.22 -16.99 -17.81
CA ALA A 32 -4.14 -15.67 -18.43
C ALA A 32 -4.73 -15.63 -19.86
N GLY A 33 -5.20 -16.74 -20.40
CA GLY A 33 -5.53 -16.95 -21.81
C GLY A 33 -6.76 -16.19 -22.35
N GLY A 34 -7.52 -15.51 -21.51
CA GLY A 34 -8.68 -14.72 -21.95
C GLY A 34 -8.37 -13.27 -22.34
N ALA A 35 -7.17 -12.77 -22.05
CA ALA A 35 -6.79 -11.39 -22.29
C ALA A 35 -5.99 -11.24 -23.57
N SER A 36 -6.34 -10.29 -24.46
CA SER A 36 -5.63 -10.03 -25.71
C SER A 36 -4.28 -9.33 -25.49
N ASN A 37 -4.12 -8.66 -24.37
CA ASN A 37 -2.91 -7.95 -23.95
C ASN A 37 -2.82 -7.90 -22.41
N LEU A 38 -1.66 -7.48 -21.88
CA LEU A 38 -1.44 -7.47 -20.43
C LEU A 38 -2.24 -6.38 -19.71
N GLY A 39 -2.62 -5.31 -20.38
CA GLY A 39 -3.50 -4.28 -19.84
C GLY A 39 -4.93 -4.79 -19.58
N GLU A 40 -5.43 -5.67 -20.45
CA GLU A 40 -6.70 -6.38 -20.22
C GLU A 40 -6.61 -7.36 -19.05
N LEU A 41 -5.50 -8.07 -18.92
CA LEU A 41 -5.23 -8.94 -17.77
C LEU A 41 -5.22 -8.14 -16.47
N GLU A 42 -4.54 -7.00 -16.45
CA GLU A 42 -4.51 -6.10 -15.28
C GLU A 42 -5.90 -5.64 -14.90
N ARG A 43 -6.69 -5.18 -15.89
CA ARG A 43 -8.06 -4.74 -15.63
C ARG A 43 -8.91 -5.88 -15.08
N TYR A 44 -8.82 -7.07 -15.69
CA TYR A 44 -9.55 -8.24 -15.21
C TYR A 44 -9.19 -8.57 -13.75
N VAL A 45 -7.91 -8.66 -13.41
CA VAL A 45 -7.47 -8.95 -12.02
C VAL A 45 -7.95 -7.88 -11.04
N ARG A 46 -8.08 -6.64 -11.48
CA ARG A 46 -8.52 -5.52 -10.65
C ARG A 46 -10.04 -5.50 -10.40
N GLU A 47 -10.82 -6.00 -11.35
CA GLU A 47 -12.28 -5.97 -11.35
C GLU A 47 -12.89 -7.31 -10.90
N ALA A 48 -12.17 -8.42 -11.06
CA ALA A 48 -12.63 -9.76 -10.74
C ALA A 48 -12.86 -9.98 -9.24
N PRO A 49 -13.73 -10.93 -8.88
CA PRO A 49 -13.82 -11.44 -7.51
C PRO A 49 -12.44 -11.89 -7.00
N ALA A 50 -12.20 -11.74 -5.70
CA ALA A 50 -10.88 -12.03 -5.11
C ALA A 50 -10.37 -13.46 -5.37
N ALA A 51 -11.27 -14.44 -5.49
CA ALA A 51 -10.91 -15.83 -5.80
C ALA A 51 -10.41 -15.98 -7.23
N ASP A 52 -11.06 -15.33 -8.21
CA ASP A 52 -10.70 -15.40 -9.62
C ASP A 52 -9.39 -14.63 -9.87
N ALA A 53 -9.23 -13.46 -9.26
CA ALA A 53 -7.98 -12.72 -9.27
C ALA A 53 -6.84 -13.55 -8.69
N ASP A 54 -7.05 -14.21 -7.54
CA ASP A 54 -6.02 -15.04 -6.90
C ASP A 54 -5.65 -16.25 -7.78
N HIS A 55 -6.61 -16.84 -8.50
CA HIS A 55 -6.33 -17.94 -9.44
C HIS A 55 -5.30 -17.54 -10.52
N ILE A 56 -5.41 -16.34 -11.06
CA ILE A 56 -4.42 -15.79 -11.99
C ILE A 56 -3.07 -15.58 -11.32
N LEU A 57 -3.06 -15.01 -10.11
CA LEU A 57 -1.81 -14.78 -9.38
C LEU A 57 -1.11 -16.09 -9.02
N VAL A 58 -1.87 -17.14 -8.67
CA VAL A 58 -1.35 -18.50 -8.44
C VAL A 58 -0.69 -19.06 -9.72
N ALA A 59 -1.35 -18.91 -10.86
CA ALA A 59 -0.83 -19.39 -12.13
C ALA A 59 0.44 -18.65 -12.59
N LEU A 60 0.60 -17.38 -12.19
CA LEU A 60 1.79 -16.57 -12.53
C LEU A 60 2.96 -16.82 -11.57
N VAL A 61 2.69 -17.07 -10.28
CA VAL A 61 3.75 -17.11 -9.26
C VAL A 61 4.64 -18.35 -9.36
N GLY A 62 4.11 -19.48 -9.81
CA GLY A 62 4.91 -20.69 -10.04
C GLY A 62 6.01 -20.45 -11.09
N PRO A 63 5.66 -20.14 -12.34
CA PRO A 63 6.66 -19.80 -13.36
C PRO A 63 7.59 -18.65 -12.95
N ALA A 64 7.10 -17.63 -12.22
CA ALA A 64 7.94 -16.53 -11.74
C ALA A 64 9.00 -17.03 -10.75
N ALA A 65 8.65 -17.92 -9.82
CA ALA A 65 9.57 -18.51 -8.86
C ALA A 65 10.61 -19.43 -9.54
N ASP A 66 10.25 -20.07 -10.66
CA ASP A 66 11.12 -20.90 -11.49
C ASP A 66 12.03 -20.09 -12.44
N GLY A 67 12.05 -18.75 -12.30
CA GLY A 67 12.91 -17.86 -13.09
C GLY A 67 12.24 -17.16 -14.27
N GLY A 68 10.92 -17.26 -14.40
CA GLY A 68 10.12 -16.59 -15.43
C GLY A 68 10.11 -15.06 -15.21
N GLN A 69 10.97 -14.36 -15.95
CA GLN A 69 11.15 -12.91 -15.79
C GLN A 69 9.90 -12.10 -16.18
N LEU A 70 9.17 -12.54 -17.19
CA LEU A 70 7.95 -11.85 -17.62
C LEU A 70 6.84 -12.00 -16.58
N GLU A 71 6.64 -13.20 -16.07
CA GLU A 71 5.65 -13.55 -15.06
C GLU A 71 5.93 -12.78 -13.76
N ALA A 72 7.20 -12.71 -13.33
CA ALA A 72 7.61 -11.95 -12.16
C ALA A 72 7.35 -10.45 -12.31
N ARG A 73 7.62 -9.87 -13.50
CA ARG A 73 7.33 -8.45 -13.78
C ARG A 73 5.84 -8.17 -13.81
N VAL A 74 5.04 -9.03 -14.42
CA VAL A 74 3.58 -8.91 -14.43
C VAL A 74 3.04 -8.97 -13.00
N LEU A 75 3.49 -9.95 -12.20
CA LEU A 75 3.10 -10.05 -10.80
C LEU A 75 3.48 -8.79 -9.98
N LEU A 76 4.71 -8.32 -10.13
CA LEU A 76 5.16 -7.10 -9.44
C LEU A 76 4.25 -5.92 -9.78
N HIS A 77 3.89 -5.77 -11.07
CA HIS A 77 3.00 -4.69 -11.48
C HIS A 77 1.59 -4.84 -10.90
N LEU A 78 1.01 -6.03 -10.97
CA LEU A 78 -0.30 -6.30 -10.36
C LEU A 78 -0.32 -6.02 -8.85
N LEU A 79 0.82 -6.19 -8.16
CA LEU A 79 0.98 -5.91 -6.74
C LEU A 79 1.42 -4.46 -6.43
N LEU A 80 1.69 -3.62 -7.44
CA LEU A 80 2.23 -2.26 -7.28
C LEU A 80 1.41 -1.36 -6.32
N PRO A 81 0.06 -1.43 -6.30
CA PRO A 81 -0.72 -0.71 -5.28
C PRO A 81 -0.40 -1.14 -3.84
N GLY A 82 -0.08 -2.42 -3.62
CA GLY A 82 0.38 -2.96 -2.34
C GLY A 82 1.80 -2.50 -2.00
N VAL A 83 2.71 -2.54 -2.98
CA VAL A 83 4.09 -2.02 -2.86
C VAL A 83 4.10 -0.55 -2.44
N SER A 84 3.29 0.28 -3.10
CA SER A 84 3.16 1.71 -2.80
C SER A 84 2.64 1.96 -1.37
N ARG A 85 1.75 1.10 -0.87
CA ARG A 85 1.29 1.16 0.53
C ARG A 85 2.40 0.78 1.50
N LEU A 86 3.17 -0.27 1.21
CA LEU A 86 4.32 -0.65 2.01
C LEU A 86 5.36 0.46 2.06
N ALA A 87 5.75 1.05 0.92
CA ALA A 87 6.70 2.15 0.86
C ALA A 87 6.28 3.36 1.71
N ARG A 88 4.98 3.69 1.73
CA ARG A 88 4.46 4.78 2.57
C ARG A 88 4.47 4.45 4.06
N ARG A 89 4.28 3.19 4.43
CA ARG A 89 4.21 2.76 5.83
C ARG A 89 5.58 2.74 6.50
N TRP A 90 6.64 2.43 5.76
CA TRP A 90 8.00 2.23 6.30
C TRP A 90 8.87 3.48 6.15
N TRP A 91 8.40 4.62 6.73
CA TRP A 91 9.12 5.90 6.71
C TRP A 91 10.52 5.84 7.34
N ALA A 92 10.78 4.89 8.27
CA ALA A 92 12.07 4.70 8.92
C ALA A 92 13.18 4.15 7.97
N LEU A 93 12.83 3.72 6.76
CA LEU A 93 13.79 3.19 5.78
C LEU A 93 14.36 4.27 4.85
N GLY A 94 14.37 5.53 5.27
CA GLY A 94 14.98 6.61 4.51
C GLY A 94 13.98 7.52 3.80
N ASP A 95 14.43 8.17 2.73
CA ASP A 95 13.61 9.07 1.93
C ASP A 95 12.55 8.33 1.08
N ARG A 96 11.77 9.08 0.29
CA ARG A 96 10.68 8.51 -0.52
C ARG A 96 11.19 7.47 -1.52
N ASP A 97 12.32 7.72 -2.15
CA ASP A 97 12.85 6.88 -3.22
C ASP A 97 13.54 5.63 -2.65
N GLU A 98 14.25 5.77 -1.53
CA GLU A 98 14.84 4.66 -0.78
C GLU A 98 13.76 3.68 -0.29
N ARG A 99 12.67 4.19 0.28
CA ARG A 99 11.54 3.36 0.72
C ARG A 99 10.84 2.66 -0.44
N ALA A 100 10.68 3.35 -1.56
CA ALA A 100 10.09 2.77 -2.77
C ALA A 100 10.98 1.64 -3.30
N ALA A 101 12.29 1.87 -3.38
CA ALA A 101 13.25 0.86 -3.82
C ALA A 101 13.29 -0.35 -2.88
N ALA A 102 13.31 -0.13 -1.57
CA ALA A 102 13.27 -1.20 -0.58
C ALA A 102 11.99 -2.04 -0.67
N ALA A 103 10.83 -1.39 -0.82
CA ALA A 103 9.55 -2.09 -0.95
C ALA A 103 9.47 -2.90 -2.25
N VAL A 104 9.93 -2.36 -3.37
CA VAL A 104 10.01 -3.07 -4.66
C VAL A 104 10.94 -4.27 -4.54
N ALA A 105 12.15 -4.11 -3.97
CA ALA A 105 13.13 -5.18 -3.81
C ALA A 105 12.58 -6.31 -2.92
N ALA A 106 11.95 -5.98 -1.78
CA ALA A 106 11.36 -6.98 -0.89
C ALA A 106 10.24 -7.76 -1.57
N VAL A 107 9.33 -7.09 -2.30
CA VAL A 107 8.24 -7.78 -3.03
C VAL A 107 8.81 -8.62 -4.17
N TRP A 108 9.76 -8.11 -4.94
CA TRP A 108 10.44 -8.86 -6.00
C TRP A 108 11.09 -10.14 -5.47
N HIS A 109 11.86 -10.02 -4.38
CA HIS A 109 12.48 -11.17 -3.73
C HIS A 109 11.43 -12.21 -3.30
N ARG A 110 10.28 -11.78 -2.75
CA ARG A 110 9.21 -12.70 -2.34
C ARG A 110 8.50 -13.35 -3.52
N ILE A 111 8.33 -12.68 -4.64
CA ILE A 111 7.81 -13.28 -5.87
C ILE A 111 8.76 -14.39 -6.36
N CYS A 112 10.06 -14.08 -6.51
CA CYS A 112 11.04 -15.04 -7.00
C CYS A 112 11.35 -16.21 -6.06
N SER A 113 11.04 -16.07 -4.77
CA SER A 113 11.26 -17.14 -3.76
C SER A 113 9.95 -17.76 -3.24
N TYR A 114 8.83 -17.52 -3.92
CA TYR A 114 7.53 -18.02 -3.49
C TYR A 114 7.45 -19.54 -3.59
N ARG A 115 6.96 -20.19 -2.53
CA ARG A 115 6.78 -21.64 -2.47
C ARG A 115 5.30 -21.99 -2.57
N LEU A 116 4.86 -22.23 -3.80
CA LEU A 116 3.45 -22.48 -4.10
C LEU A 116 2.91 -23.74 -3.39
N GLU A 117 3.75 -24.79 -3.24
CA GLU A 117 3.35 -26.05 -2.57
C GLU A 117 3.00 -25.81 -1.09
N ARG A 118 3.61 -24.81 -0.45
CA ARG A 118 3.35 -24.49 0.96
C ARG A 118 2.19 -23.52 1.16
N ARG A 119 1.88 -22.73 0.12
CA ARG A 119 0.87 -21.66 0.16
C ARG A 119 0.14 -21.58 -1.18
N PRO A 120 -0.82 -22.47 -1.44
CA PRO A 120 -1.45 -22.64 -2.75
C PRO A 120 -2.44 -21.54 -3.12
N GLY A 121 -2.64 -20.52 -2.28
CA GLY A 121 -3.57 -19.43 -2.54
C GLY A 121 -3.24 -18.17 -1.75
N LYS A 122 -4.04 -17.10 -1.96
CA LYS A 122 -3.85 -15.78 -1.34
C LYS A 122 -2.48 -15.17 -1.64
N VAL A 123 -2.02 -15.34 -2.89
CA VAL A 123 -0.67 -14.98 -3.32
C VAL A 123 -0.35 -13.53 -3.01
N ALA A 124 -1.22 -12.58 -3.37
CA ALA A 124 -1.02 -11.15 -3.10
C ALA A 124 -0.81 -10.87 -1.60
N ALA A 125 -1.67 -11.41 -0.75
CA ALA A 125 -1.58 -11.21 0.69
C ALA A 125 -0.30 -11.82 1.26
N ASN A 126 0.04 -13.05 0.86
CA ASN A 126 1.23 -13.74 1.33
C ASN A 126 2.53 -13.02 0.93
N VAL A 127 2.65 -12.60 -0.33
CA VAL A 127 3.81 -11.87 -0.84
C VAL A 127 3.97 -10.53 -0.10
N LEU A 128 2.90 -9.75 0.03
CA LEU A 128 2.95 -8.45 0.70
C LEU A 128 3.24 -8.56 2.20
N MET A 129 2.65 -9.55 2.89
CA MET A 129 2.94 -9.79 4.32
C MET A 129 4.38 -10.23 4.56
N ASP A 130 4.92 -11.09 3.70
CA ASP A 130 6.30 -11.55 3.86
C ASP A 130 7.30 -10.45 3.49
N ALA A 131 7.00 -9.62 2.46
CA ALA A 131 7.77 -8.41 2.16
C ALA A 131 7.73 -7.42 3.32
N GLU A 132 6.58 -7.21 3.96
CA GLU A 132 6.47 -6.37 5.15
C GLU A 132 7.35 -6.87 6.30
N LYS A 133 7.41 -8.19 6.54
CA LYS A 133 8.30 -8.76 7.57
C LYS A 133 9.77 -8.50 7.24
N GLU A 134 10.14 -8.55 5.96
CA GLU A 134 11.50 -8.26 5.50
C GLU A 134 11.86 -6.79 5.74
N LEU A 135 10.99 -5.86 5.34
CA LEU A 135 11.15 -4.43 5.59
C LEU A 135 11.25 -4.11 7.09
N ARG A 136 10.45 -4.77 7.92
CA ARG A 136 10.51 -4.63 9.38
C ARG A 136 11.86 -5.05 9.94
N ARG A 137 12.44 -6.15 9.46
CA ARG A 137 13.77 -6.61 9.87
C ARG A 137 14.85 -5.62 9.39
N ALA A 138 14.76 -5.14 8.16
CA ALA A 138 15.68 -4.15 7.63
C ALA A 138 15.63 -2.85 8.45
N ALA A 139 14.44 -2.36 8.78
CA ALA A 139 14.29 -1.18 9.63
C ALA A 139 14.87 -1.39 11.04
N ALA A 140 14.66 -2.57 11.64
CA ALA A 140 15.23 -2.90 12.94
C ALA A 140 16.77 -2.99 12.91
N THR A 141 17.35 -3.38 11.77
CA THR A 141 18.81 -3.46 11.60
C THR A 141 19.45 -2.08 11.34
N GLN A 142 18.73 -1.18 10.67
CA GLN A 142 19.18 0.20 10.44
C GLN A 142 19.04 1.07 11.70
N GLY A 143 18.05 0.77 12.55
CA GLY A 143 17.98 1.24 13.93
C GLY A 143 18.83 0.32 14.80
N GLY A 144 20.15 0.28 14.58
CA GLY A 144 21.09 -0.50 15.40
C GLY A 144 20.83 -0.29 16.91
N PRO A 145 21.33 -1.19 17.80
CA PRO A 145 21.17 -1.03 19.24
C PRO A 145 21.52 0.40 19.57
N LEU A 146 20.72 1.08 20.39
CA LEU A 146 20.94 2.45 20.84
C LEU A 146 22.46 2.70 20.97
N ALA A 147 23.10 2.97 19.84
CA ALA A 147 24.45 3.47 19.81
C ALA A 147 24.30 4.80 20.53
N GLU A 148 24.96 4.93 21.65
CA GLU A 148 25.08 6.17 22.40
C GLU A 148 25.27 7.28 21.37
N LEU A 149 24.21 8.07 21.18
CA LEU A 149 24.26 9.23 20.29
C LEU A 149 25.38 10.09 20.80
N PRO A 150 26.33 10.54 19.95
CA PRO A 150 27.30 11.53 20.36
C PRO A 150 26.53 12.69 21.01
N LEU A 151 26.90 13.05 22.21
CA LEU A 151 26.23 14.07 23.06
C LEU A 151 26.19 15.48 22.43
N ASP A 152 26.73 15.67 21.23
CA ASP A 152 26.83 16.95 20.55
C ASP A 152 25.82 17.18 19.41
N ASN A 153 24.86 16.25 19.22
CA ASN A 153 23.75 16.53 18.34
C ASN A 153 22.56 16.99 19.18
N PRO A 154 22.00 18.21 18.97
CA PRO A 154 20.83 18.62 19.72
C PRO A 154 19.79 17.54 19.56
N ALA A 155 19.36 16.95 20.69
CA ALA A 155 18.37 15.88 20.71
C ALA A 155 17.20 16.29 19.81
N PRO A 156 16.78 15.43 18.84
CA PRO A 156 15.56 15.73 18.10
C PRO A 156 14.48 15.94 19.14
N THR A 157 13.86 17.11 19.11
CA THR A 157 12.72 17.42 19.96
C THR A 157 11.77 16.23 19.86
N PRO A 158 11.35 15.60 20.98
CA PRO A 158 10.53 14.40 20.93
C PRO A 158 9.28 14.73 20.12
N GLN A 159 9.23 14.22 18.90
CA GLN A 159 8.08 14.44 18.02
C GLN A 159 6.91 13.75 18.70
N LYS A 160 5.91 14.52 19.01
CA LYS A 160 4.66 14.06 19.59
C LYS A 160 4.09 12.98 18.67
N PRO A 161 3.59 11.84 19.16
CA PRO A 161 3.01 10.85 18.28
C PRO A 161 1.95 11.50 17.38
N ALA A 162 1.99 11.26 16.08
CA ALA A 162 1.08 11.89 15.10
C ALA A 162 -0.42 11.75 15.48
N ALA A 163 -0.76 10.68 16.19
CA ALA A 163 -2.11 10.50 16.76
C ALA A 163 -2.43 11.55 17.84
N LEU A 164 -1.45 11.93 18.66
CA LEU A 164 -1.65 12.94 19.71
C LEU A 164 -1.75 14.34 19.09
N GLU A 165 -0.93 14.63 18.08
CA GLU A 165 -1.01 15.89 17.32
C GLU A 165 -2.37 16.03 16.63
N LEU A 166 -2.86 14.94 16.03
CA LEU A 166 -4.18 14.94 15.42
C LEU A 166 -5.31 15.14 16.44
N VAL A 167 -5.21 14.55 17.64
CA VAL A 167 -6.20 14.77 18.72
C VAL A 167 -6.24 16.22 19.14
N GLU A 168 -5.09 16.86 19.31
CA GLU A 168 -5.00 18.28 19.70
C GLU A 168 -5.52 19.19 18.60
N LEU A 169 -5.16 18.91 17.34
CA LEU A 169 -5.67 19.64 16.18
C LEU A 169 -7.20 19.55 16.09
N LEU A 170 -7.77 18.36 16.31
CA LEU A 170 -9.21 18.17 16.35
C LEU A 170 -9.86 18.93 17.51
N GLY A 171 -9.20 18.94 18.68
CA GLY A 171 -9.65 19.70 19.86
C GLY A 171 -9.67 21.21 19.61
N SER A 172 -8.59 21.76 19.04
CA SER A 172 -8.51 23.18 18.67
C SER A 172 -9.57 23.52 17.63
N ALA A 173 -9.72 22.71 16.57
CA ALA A 173 -10.71 22.95 15.53
C ALA A 173 -12.16 22.93 16.04
N VAL A 174 -12.45 22.19 17.09
CA VAL A 174 -13.77 22.22 17.76
C VAL A 174 -13.92 23.50 18.57
N THR A 175 -12.89 23.90 19.31
CA THR A 175 -12.89 25.14 20.10
C THR A 175 -13.04 26.38 19.21
N ASP A 176 -12.37 26.38 18.05
CA ASP A 176 -12.41 27.46 17.06
C ASP A 176 -13.68 27.44 16.21
N GLY A 177 -14.57 26.48 16.40
CA GLY A 177 -15.84 26.36 15.66
C GLY A 177 -15.68 25.88 14.21
N VAL A 178 -14.50 25.43 13.80
CA VAL A 178 -14.21 24.90 12.45
C VAL A 178 -14.88 23.54 12.25
N LEU A 179 -14.90 22.72 13.31
CA LEU A 179 -15.52 21.41 13.33
C LEU A 179 -16.58 21.29 14.43
N THR A 180 -17.59 20.48 14.18
CA THR A 180 -18.46 20.02 15.27
C THR A 180 -17.75 18.92 16.08
N ALA A 181 -18.08 18.80 17.39
CA ALA A 181 -17.57 17.69 18.20
C ALA A 181 -17.88 16.31 17.61
N SER A 182 -19.03 16.17 16.95
CA SER A 182 -19.45 14.93 16.26
C SER A 182 -18.57 14.61 15.04
N ASP A 183 -18.09 15.61 14.31
CA ASP A 183 -17.19 15.45 13.18
C ASP A 183 -15.76 15.12 13.62
N ALA A 184 -15.29 15.79 14.66
CA ALA A 184 -14.00 15.48 15.29
C ALA A 184 -13.97 14.03 15.81
N GLN A 185 -15.03 13.57 16.49
CA GLN A 185 -15.16 12.18 16.92
C GLN A 185 -15.19 11.21 15.75
N LEU A 186 -15.84 11.54 14.63
CA LEU A 186 -15.89 10.69 13.45
C LEU A 186 -14.50 10.53 12.81
N ILE A 187 -13.73 11.60 12.73
CA ILE A 187 -12.34 11.57 12.26
C ILE A 187 -11.48 10.74 13.22
N ALA A 188 -11.56 11.01 14.55
CA ALA A 188 -10.79 10.28 15.55
C ALA A 188 -11.09 8.77 15.54
N ALA A 189 -12.35 8.36 15.51
CA ALA A 189 -12.75 6.96 15.45
C ALA A 189 -12.21 6.26 14.21
N SER A 190 -12.29 6.91 13.04
CA SER A 190 -11.91 6.26 11.78
C SER A 190 -10.43 6.36 11.44
N ARG A 191 -9.71 7.41 11.88
CA ARG A 191 -8.30 7.66 11.53
C ARG A 191 -7.31 7.29 12.63
N ILE A 192 -7.69 7.48 13.88
CA ILE A 192 -6.83 7.18 15.04
C ILE A 192 -7.14 5.78 15.56
N ALA A 193 -8.42 5.49 15.89
CA ALA A 193 -8.81 4.19 16.39
C ALA A 193 -8.96 3.11 15.31
N GLY A 194 -8.90 3.46 14.02
CA GLY A 194 -8.98 2.53 12.90
C GLY A 194 -10.34 1.83 12.74
N ILE A 195 -11.40 2.35 13.37
CA ILE A 195 -12.74 1.74 13.33
C ILE A 195 -13.33 1.89 11.93
N PRO A 196 -13.78 0.80 11.28
CA PRO A 196 -14.45 0.86 10.00
C PRO A 196 -15.68 1.76 10.03
N LEU A 197 -15.87 2.57 8.97
CA LEU A 197 -17.04 3.46 8.91
C LEU A 197 -18.39 2.70 8.90
N THR A 198 -18.41 1.45 8.48
CA THR A 198 -19.56 0.55 8.56
C THR A 198 -20.01 0.32 10.00
N ASP A 199 -19.05 0.15 10.91
CA ASP A 199 -19.30 -0.12 12.32
C ASP A 199 -19.77 1.16 13.03
N VAL A 200 -19.13 2.30 12.71
CA VAL A 200 -19.59 3.62 13.16
C VAL A 200 -21.00 3.92 12.66
N ALA A 201 -21.31 3.52 11.42
CA ALA A 201 -22.62 3.70 10.80
C ALA A 201 -23.71 2.89 11.53
N ALA A 202 -23.41 1.65 11.89
CA ALA A 202 -24.31 0.78 12.66
C ALA A 202 -24.64 1.39 14.03
N VAL A 203 -23.61 1.85 14.76
CA VAL A 203 -23.78 2.49 16.09
C VAL A 203 -24.56 3.81 15.99
N ARG A 204 -24.25 4.64 14.99
CA ARG A 204 -24.90 5.95 14.80
C ARG A 204 -26.24 5.88 14.07
N ARG A 205 -26.67 4.71 13.63
CA ARG A 205 -27.88 4.48 12.80
C ARG A 205 -27.94 5.42 11.59
N THR A 206 -26.78 5.62 10.96
CA THR A 206 -26.60 6.56 9.84
C THR A 206 -25.93 5.81 8.69
N PRO A 207 -26.38 5.95 7.43
CA PRO A 207 -25.77 5.25 6.30
C PRO A 207 -24.25 5.56 6.19
N ALA A 208 -23.43 4.51 5.96
CA ALA A 208 -21.96 4.65 5.88
C ALA A 208 -21.54 5.68 4.81
N ARG A 209 -22.28 5.76 3.69
CA ARG A 209 -22.03 6.76 2.62
C ARG A 209 -22.20 8.20 3.13
N THR A 210 -23.18 8.44 4.00
CA THR A 210 -23.40 9.76 4.62
C THR A 210 -22.25 10.12 5.57
N LEU A 211 -21.78 9.17 6.39
CA LEU A 211 -20.63 9.38 7.28
C LEU A 211 -19.34 9.58 6.48
N GLN A 212 -19.16 8.85 5.38
CA GLN A 212 -18.00 9.03 4.51
C GLN A 212 -17.95 10.43 3.89
N ARG A 213 -19.09 10.94 3.40
CA ARG A 213 -19.19 12.32 2.87
C ARG A 213 -18.90 13.33 3.99
N ARG A 214 -19.56 13.18 5.13
CA ARG A 214 -19.40 14.08 6.29
C ARG A 214 -17.95 14.13 6.79
N ARG A 215 -17.28 12.97 6.91
CA ARG A 215 -15.87 12.93 7.27
C ARG A 215 -14.99 13.65 6.24
N ARG A 216 -15.22 13.43 4.95
CA ARG A 216 -14.46 14.09 3.88
C ARG A 216 -14.62 15.60 3.90
N ASP A 217 -15.82 16.09 4.17
CA ASP A 217 -16.10 17.53 4.26
C ASP A 217 -15.42 18.14 5.50
N ALA A 218 -15.45 17.46 6.63
CA ALA A 218 -14.75 17.84 7.86
C ALA A 218 -13.22 17.84 7.70
N GLU A 219 -12.64 16.80 7.08
CA GLU A 219 -11.20 16.72 6.78
C GLU A 219 -10.78 17.88 5.85
N ARG A 220 -11.63 18.26 4.89
CA ARG A 220 -11.35 19.40 4.00
C ARG A 220 -11.36 20.74 4.74
N ALA A 221 -12.31 20.94 5.66
CA ALA A 221 -12.37 22.15 6.50
C ALA A 221 -11.10 22.31 7.34
N LEU A 222 -10.61 21.21 7.97
CA LEU A 222 -9.35 21.19 8.70
C LEU A 222 -8.15 21.61 7.85
N VAL A 223 -8.01 21.02 6.67
CA VAL A 223 -6.88 21.32 5.76
C VAL A 223 -6.89 22.81 5.36
N THR A 224 -8.06 23.36 5.05
CA THR A 224 -8.19 24.78 4.70
C THR A 224 -7.74 25.70 5.83
N THR A 225 -8.07 25.35 7.06
CA THR A 225 -7.70 26.15 8.25
C THR A 225 -6.20 26.04 8.56
N VAL A 226 -5.62 24.84 8.48
CA VAL A 226 -4.17 24.63 8.74
C VAL A 226 -3.28 25.29 7.68
N VAL A 227 -3.73 25.36 6.42
CA VAL A 227 -2.97 26.02 5.35
C VAL A 227 -3.09 27.54 5.40
N ALA A 228 -4.14 28.07 6.04
CA ALA A 228 -4.38 29.52 6.19
C ALA A 228 -3.74 30.13 7.46
N ALA A 229 -3.24 29.32 8.38
CA ALA A 229 -2.58 29.72 9.62
C ALA A 229 -1.05 29.72 9.45
#